data_33ab017935c9ca7a4e264ffabfe9161a
#
_entry.id   33ab017935c9ca7a4e264ffabfe9161a
#
_cell.length_a   1.000
_cell.length_b   1.000
_cell.length_c   1.000
_cell.angle_alpha   90.00
_cell.angle_beta   90.00
_cell.angle_gamma   90.00
#
_symmetry.space_group_name_H-M   'P 1'
#
loop_
_entity.id
_entity.type
_entity.pdbx_description
1 polymer ?
#
loop_
_entity_poly.entity_id
_entity_poly.type
_entity_poly.pdbx_seq_one_letter_code
_entity_poly.pdbx_strand_id
1 'polypeptide(L)'
;MLENNYDIPHVEFVPKEASSMMTFLTQKVCETVSLPIGISTLWNDYKTSLSICSQTRASFIRIPAFVDTVITSYGLMTAAAKKAVTLRQKLGLHRVAILADVQVKHSEMVDKNKSLSQSVREAIDSGADAIIVTGKWTGDSPKIDDLKEAREAAGSFPIFIGSGANINNLKSLLNFADGIIVGTAVKEGESLSKEKETNLKPFEYSIDSQKTKDFSVTFDLLVHPIA
;
A
#
# COMPACT_ATOMS: atom_id res chain seq x y z
N MET A 1 6.07 -1.20 6.59
CA MET A 1 6.41 -1.18 5.15
C MET A 1 7.35 -0.03 4.88
N LEU A 2 8.44 -0.26 4.12
CA LEU A 2 9.34 0.80 3.65
C LEU A 2 8.91 1.22 2.24
N GLU A 3 8.88 2.53 2.00
CA GLU A 3 8.44 3.12 0.74
C GLU A 3 9.32 4.33 0.39
N ASN A 4 9.74 4.46 -0.88
CA ASN A 4 10.52 5.59 -1.37
C ASN A 4 9.65 6.80 -1.74
N ASN A 5 8.64 7.09 -0.95
CA ASN A 5 7.60 8.10 -1.22
C ASN A 5 8.15 9.51 -1.50
N TYR A 6 9.39 9.76 -1.11
CA TYR A 6 10.01 11.09 -1.17
C TYR A 6 11.12 11.22 -2.22
N ASP A 7 11.38 10.18 -3.00
CA ASP A 7 12.27 10.24 -4.16
C ASP A 7 11.52 10.85 -5.37
N ILE A 8 11.29 12.16 -5.30
CA ILE A 8 10.52 12.91 -6.30
C ILE A 8 11.47 13.61 -7.28
N PRO A 9 11.20 13.57 -8.60
CA PRO A 9 10.07 12.92 -9.26
C PRO A 9 10.20 11.39 -9.31
N HIS A 10 9.09 10.68 -9.11
CA HIS A 10 9.10 9.24 -9.26
C HIS A 10 9.34 8.83 -10.71
N VAL A 11 10.05 7.73 -10.87
CA VAL A 11 10.38 7.13 -12.17
C VAL A 11 9.83 5.71 -12.26
N GLU A 12 9.74 5.14 -13.46
CA GLU A 12 9.25 3.77 -13.63
C GLU A 12 10.12 2.75 -12.88
N PHE A 13 11.46 2.92 -12.97
CA PHE A 13 12.44 2.11 -12.26
C PHE A 13 13.40 3.01 -11.51
N VAL A 14 13.56 2.77 -10.22
CA VAL A 14 14.44 3.59 -9.38
C VAL A 14 15.91 3.41 -9.74
N PRO A 15 16.74 4.45 -9.57
CA PRO A 15 18.18 4.35 -9.80
C PRO A 15 18.82 3.37 -8.81
N LYS A 16 20.00 2.86 -9.20
CA LYS A 16 20.73 1.85 -8.42
C LYS A 16 21.05 2.32 -7.00
N GLU A 17 21.31 3.59 -6.83
CA GLU A 17 21.59 4.23 -5.54
C GLU A 17 20.40 4.13 -4.59
N ALA A 18 19.20 4.47 -5.06
CA ALA A 18 17.97 4.35 -4.30
C ALA A 18 17.65 2.88 -3.97
N SER A 19 17.77 1.98 -4.94
CA SER A 19 17.60 0.54 -4.74
C SER A 19 18.58 0.00 -3.68
N SER A 20 19.85 0.39 -3.73
CA SER A 20 20.88 -0.03 -2.77
C SER A 20 20.57 0.50 -1.36
N MET A 21 20.17 1.77 -1.25
CA MET A 21 19.81 2.38 0.04
C MET A 21 18.57 1.72 0.63
N MET A 22 17.53 1.47 -0.17
CA MET A 22 16.34 0.77 0.30
C MET A 22 16.67 -0.65 0.76
N THR A 23 17.55 -1.37 0.06
CA THR A 23 18.00 -2.72 0.48
C THR A 23 18.69 -2.65 1.83
N PHE A 24 19.66 -1.72 2.01
CA PHE A 24 20.36 -1.52 3.27
C PHE A 24 19.42 -1.20 4.43
N LEU A 25 18.51 -0.23 4.23
CA LEU A 25 17.52 0.16 5.24
C LEU A 25 16.59 -0.99 5.60
N THR A 26 16.13 -1.73 4.59
CA THR A 26 15.25 -2.90 4.79
C THR A 26 15.96 -3.96 5.65
N GLN A 27 17.23 -4.25 5.36
CA GLN A 27 18.00 -5.19 6.15
C GLN A 27 18.12 -4.73 7.61
N LYS A 28 18.43 -3.44 7.83
CA LYS A 28 18.52 -2.87 9.18
C LYS A 28 17.20 -2.98 9.95
N VAL A 29 16.08 -2.69 9.31
CA VAL A 29 14.76 -2.85 9.94
C VAL A 29 14.48 -4.32 10.25
N CYS A 30 14.77 -5.23 9.32
CA CYS A 30 14.61 -6.67 9.55
C CYS A 30 15.48 -7.21 10.71
N GLU A 31 16.66 -6.62 10.96
CA GLU A 31 17.53 -6.96 12.09
C GLU A 31 16.96 -6.43 13.42
N THR A 32 16.20 -5.34 13.39
CA THR A 32 15.74 -4.61 14.57
C THR A 32 14.39 -5.13 15.10
N VAL A 33 13.51 -5.59 14.19
CA VAL A 33 12.15 -6.02 14.56
C VAL A 33 11.82 -7.42 14.02
N SER A 34 10.96 -8.14 14.72
CA SER A 34 10.45 -9.47 14.30
C SER A 34 9.17 -9.40 13.46
N LEU A 35 8.62 -8.20 13.24
CA LEU A 35 7.40 -8.01 12.46
C LEU A 35 7.63 -8.31 10.97
N PRO A 36 6.59 -8.73 10.22
CA PRO A 36 6.64 -8.82 8.78
C PRO A 36 6.98 -7.45 8.16
N ILE A 37 7.99 -7.40 7.29
CA ILE A 37 8.44 -6.19 6.62
C ILE A 37 8.01 -6.21 5.17
N GLY A 38 7.42 -5.11 4.69
CA GLY A 38 7.02 -4.94 3.31
C GLY A 38 7.78 -3.84 2.60
N ILE A 39 7.80 -3.91 1.27
CA ILE A 39 8.46 -2.97 0.38
C ILE A 39 7.47 -2.41 -0.62
N SER A 40 7.53 -1.10 -0.82
CA SER A 40 6.84 -0.39 -1.90
C SER A 40 7.86 0.50 -2.61
N THR A 41 8.13 0.21 -3.87
CA THR A 41 9.04 1.02 -4.69
C THR A 41 8.23 1.77 -5.74
N LEU A 42 8.04 3.04 -5.52
CA LEU A 42 7.23 3.91 -6.37
C LEU A 42 8.00 4.33 -7.65
N TRP A 43 7.31 4.47 -8.79
CA TRP A 43 5.84 4.29 -8.76
C TRP A 43 5.39 2.82 -8.86
N ASN A 44 5.95 2.00 -9.73
CA ASN A 44 5.48 0.65 -9.97
C ASN A 44 6.65 -0.34 -10.14
N ASP A 45 7.79 -0.06 -9.50
CA ASP A 45 9.01 -0.85 -9.63
C ASP A 45 8.96 -2.11 -8.75
N TYR A 46 8.09 -3.03 -9.14
CA TYR A 46 7.99 -4.35 -8.52
C TYR A 46 9.29 -5.17 -8.66
N LYS A 47 10.14 -4.86 -9.67
CA LYS A 47 11.41 -5.58 -9.87
C LYS A 47 12.37 -5.27 -8.74
N THR A 48 12.54 -3.99 -8.41
CA THR A 48 13.36 -3.57 -7.27
C THR A 48 12.76 -4.07 -5.97
N SER A 49 11.44 -3.97 -5.76
CA SER A 49 10.78 -4.50 -4.56
C SER A 49 11.04 -6.00 -4.36
N LEU A 50 10.88 -6.83 -5.40
CA LEU A 50 11.18 -8.26 -5.35
C LEU A 50 12.69 -8.55 -5.17
N SER A 51 13.57 -7.75 -5.79
CA SER A 51 15.02 -7.87 -5.60
C SER A 51 15.42 -7.61 -4.14
N ILE A 52 14.83 -6.60 -3.49
CA ILE A 52 15.05 -6.33 -2.06
C ILE A 52 14.57 -7.53 -1.22
N CYS A 53 13.39 -8.07 -1.51
CA CYS A 53 12.87 -9.25 -0.80
C CYS A 53 13.75 -10.49 -0.99
N SER A 54 14.45 -10.63 -2.13
CA SER A 54 15.37 -11.74 -2.36
C SER A 54 16.64 -11.67 -1.52
N GLN A 55 17.01 -10.48 -1.05
CA GLN A 55 18.24 -10.20 -0.29
C GLN A 55 17.99 -9.97 1.20
N THR A 56 16.72 -9.90 1.62
CA THR A 56 16.34 -9.57 2.99
C THR A 56 15.26 -10.52 3.51
N ARG A 57 14.80 -10.31 4.74
CA ARG A 57 13.64 -11.03 5.30
C ARG A 57 12.30 -10.35 5.01
N ALA A 58 12.26 -9.34 4.12
CA ALA A 58 11.01 -8.73 3.72
C ALA A 58 10.07 -9.78 3.13
N SER A 59 8.79 -9.74 3.50
CA SER A 59 7.81 -10.81 3.28
C SER A 59 6.62 -10.41 2.44
N PHE A 60 6.50 -9.13 2.08
CA PHE A 60 5.47 -8.68 1.15
C PHE A 60 5.92 -7.46 0.36
N ILE A 61 5.29 -7.24 -0.78
CA ILE A 61 5.44 -6.03 -1.59
C ILE A 61 4.07 -5.42 -1.87
N ARG A 62 4.04 -4.10 -2.07
CA ARG A 62 2.88 -3.37 -2.59
C ARG A 62 3.12 -3.00 -4.04
N ILE A 63 2.12 -3.21 -4.89
CA ILE A 63 2.15 -2.85 -6.31
C ILE A 63 0.97 -1.93 -6.62
N PRO A 64 1.21 -0.62 -6.83
CA PRO A 64 0.14 0.36 -7.07
C PRO A 64 -0.64 0.16 -8.36
N ALA A 65 0.02 -0.15 -9.48
CA ALA A 65 -0.63 -0.47 -10.75
C ALA A 65 -0.50 -1.97 -11.04
N PHE A 66 -1.28 -2.80 -10.33
CA PHE A 66 -1.21 -4.25 -10.48
C PHE A 66 -2.01 -4.74 -11.69
N VAL A 67 -3.32 -4.54 -11.72
CA VAL A 67 -4.21 -4.92 -12.84
C VAL A 67 -4.76 -3.73 -13.60
N ASP A 68 -4.59 -2.54 -13.06
CA ASP A 68 -5.11 -1.31 -13.64
C ASP A 68 -3.97 -0.52 -14.31
N THR A 69 -4.13 -0.19 -15.58
CA THR A 69 -3.25 0.78 -16.24
C THR A 69 -3.79 2.17 -15.94
N VAL A 70 -2.93 3.03 -15.40
CA VAL A 70 -3.31 4.36 -14.89
C VAL A 70 -2.40 5.46 -15.39
N ILE A 71 -2.93 6.68 -15.46
CA ILE A 71 -2.17 7.91 -15.73
C ILE A 71 -1.94 8.61 -14.38
N THR A 72 -0.69 8.93 -14.10
CA THR A 72 -0.26 9.66 -12.90
C THR A 72 0.39 10.98 -13.29
N SER A 73 0.72 11.82 -12.31
CA SER A 73 1.54 13.03 -12.53
C SER A 73 2.95 12.71 -13.08
N TYR A 74 3.39 11.45 -12.99
CA TYR A 74 4.68 10.97 -13.47
C TYR A 74 4.58 10.17 -14.78
N GLY A 75 3.40 10.16 -15.41
CA GLY A 75 3.15 9.49 -16.68
C GLY A 75 2.30 8.22 -16.58
N LEU A 76 2.32 7.45 -17.66
CA LEU A 76 1.55 6.21 -17.79
C LEU A 76 2.21 5.09 -16.98
N MET A 77 1.44 4.46 -16.08
CA MET A 77 1.85 3.27 -15.34
C MET A 77 1.04 2.07 -15.83
N THR A 78 1.71 1.15 -16.52
CA THR A 78 1.05 -0.04 -17.07
C THR A 78 0.85 -1.11 -16.02
N ALA A 79 -0.27 -1.84 -16.12
CA ALA A 79 -0.56 -2.99 -15.27
C ALA A 79 0.59 -4.00 -15.25
N ALA A 80 1.00 -4.42 -14.06
CA ALA A 80 2.20 -5.23 -13.84
C ALA A 80 1.93 -6.70 -13.43
N ALA A 81 0.69 -7.10 -13.19
CA ALA A 81 0.33 -8.37 -12.56
C ALA A 81 1.09 -9.57 -13.13
N LYS A 82 0.90 -9.85 -14.42
CA LYS A 82 1.54 -11.00 -15.06
C LYS A 82 3.07 -10.99 -14.94
N LYS A 83 3.69 -9.81 -15.13
CA LYS A 83 5.15 -9.65 -15.07
C LYS A 83 5.67 -9.82 -13.64
N ALA A 84 4.97 -9.23 -12.65
CA ALA A 84 5.36 -9.29 -11.25
C ALA A 84 5.23 -10.73 -10.69
N VAL A 85 4.10 -11.40 -10.94
CA VAL A 85 3.88 -12.78 -10.50
C VAL A 85 4.88 -13.74 -11.16
N THR A 86 5.13 -13.60 -12.47
CA THR A 86 6.15 -14.40 -13.16
C THR A 86 7.54 -14.18 -12.58
N LEU A 87 7.91 -12.93 -12.26
CA LEU A 87 9.20 -12.63 -11.66
C LEU A 87 9.31 -13.20 -10.24
N ARG A 88 8.26 -13.05 -9.40
CA ARG A 88 8.20 -13.66 -8.08
C ARG A 88 8.47 -15.16 -8.13
N GLN A 89 7.82 -15.87 -9.07
CA GLN A 89 8.01 -17.31 -9.28
C GLN A 89 9.44 -17.63 -9.73
N LYS A 90 9.98 -16.93 -10.73
CA LYS A 90 11.36 -17.13 -11.23
C LYS A 90 12.43 -16.94 -10.16
N LEU A 91 12.20 -16.02 -9.21
CA LEU A 91 13.11 -15.78 -8.10
C LEU A 91 12.90 -16.75 -6.92
N GLY A 92 11.95 -17.68 -7.00
CA GLY A 92 11.63 -18.62 -5.91
C GLY A 92 11.05 -17.92 -4.67
N LEU A 93 10.48 -16.72 -4.81
CA LEU A 93 9.98 -15.89 -3.72
C LEU A 93 8.52 -16.19 -3.37
N HIS A 94 8.15 -17.47 -3.30
CA HIS A 94 6.77 -17.89 -2.96
C HIS A 94 6.30 -17.41 -1.58
N ARG A 95 7.24 -17.10 -0.67
CA ARG A 95 6.98 -16.54 0.66
C ARG A 95 6.61 -15.05 0.65
N VAL A 96 6.82 -14.35 -0.47
CA VAL A 96 6.61 -12.90 -0.58
C VAL A 96 5.21 -12.64 -1.10
N ALA A 97 4.35 -12.09 -0.26
CA ALA A 97 2.99 -11.72 -0.63
C ALA A 97 2.98 -10.46 -1.52
N ILE A 98 2.03 -10.41 -2.46
CA ILE A 98 1.76 -9.24 -3.31
C ILE A 98 0.46 -8.59 -2.81
N LEU A 99 0.57 -7.37 -2.29
CA LEU A 99 -0.55 -6.52 -1.96
C LEU A 99 -0.80 -5.59 -3.15
N ALA A 100 -1.96 -5.76 -3.80
CA ALA A 100 -2.30 -5.09 -5.05
C ALA A 100 -3.28 -3.94 -4.81
N ASP A 101 -2.89 -2.71 -5.14
CA ASP A 101 -3.87 -1.63 -5.20
C ASP A 101 -4.82 -1.88 -6.38
N VAL A 102 -6.09 -1.53 -6.18
CA VAL A 102 -7.13 -1.45 -7.22
C VAL A 102 -7.58 -0.01 -7.33
N GLN A 103 -7.60 0.51 -8.57
CA GLN A 103 -7.93 1.91 -8.87
C GLN A 103 -7.20 2.90 -7.95
N VAL A 104 -5.88 2.77 -7.92
CA VAL A 104 -5.00 3.44 -6.95
C VAL A 104 -5.16 4.97 -6.94
N LYS A 105 -5.03 5.56 -5.75
CA LYS A 105 -5.02 7.03 -5.56
C LYS A 105 -3.95 7.75 -6.40
N HIS A 106 -4.07 9.07 -6.56
CA HIS A 106 -3.16 9.93 -7.34
C HIS A 106 -3.08 9.53 -8.82
N SER A 107 -4.10 8.90 -9.35
CA SER A 107 -4.12 8.44 -10.72
C SER A 107 -5.50 8.53 -11.36
N GLU A 108 -5.51 8.45 -12.68
CA GLU A 108 -6.72 8.30 -13.49
C GLU A 108 -6.66 6.96 -14.24
N MET A 109 -7.77 6.22 -14.21
CA MET A 109 -7.92 4.98 -14.96
C MET A 109 -7.85 5.25 -16.47
N VAL A 110 -7.05 4.48 -17.21
CA VAL A 110 -7.05 4.51 -18.67
C VAL A 110 -8.37 3.93 -19.19
N ASP A 111 -8.78 2.78 -18.67
CA ASP A 111 -10.12 2.23 -18.92
C ASP A 111 -11.12 2.81 -17.91
N LYS A 112 -11.83 3.85 -18.32
CA LYS A 112 -12.83 4.53 -17.49
C LYS A 112 -14.12 3.71 -17.28
N ASN A 113 -14.32 2.64 -18.04
CA ASN A 113 -15.49 1.77 -17.93
C ASN A 113 -15.28 0.59 -16.97
N LYS A 114 -14.04 0.34 -16.54
CA LYS A 114 -13.71 -0.75 -15.62
C LYS A 114 -14.21 -0.42 -14.22
N SER A 115 -15.12 -1.24 -13.67
CA SER A 115 -15.64 -1.07 -12.31
C SER A 115 -14.60 -1.49 -11.26
N LEU A 116 -14.78 -1.03 -10.02
CA LEU A 116 -13.95 -1.45 -8.89
C LEU A 116 -14.04 -2.97 -8.67
N SER A 117 -15.26 -3.52 -8.75
CA SER A 117 -15.50 -4.97 -8.67
C SER A 117 -14.72 -5.77 -9.73
N GLN A 118 -14.59 -5.23 -10.94
CA GLN A 118 -13.80 -5.87 -12.00
C GLN A 118 -12.31 -5.84 -11.65
N SER A 119 -11.77 -4.69 -11.20
CA SER A 119 -10.37 -4.59 -10.77
C SER A 119 -10.05 -5.54 -9.61
N VAL A 120 -10.96 -5.66 -8.62
CA VAL A 120 -10.80 -6.59 -7.49
C VAL A 120 -10.72 -8.04 -7.97
N ARG A 121 -11.69 -8.51 -8.76
CA ARG A 121 -11.69 -9.88 -9.28
C ARG A 121 -10.46 -10.17 -10.12
N GLU A 122 -10.11 -9.26 -11.03
CA GLU A 122 -8.93 -9.42 -11.88
C GLU A 122 -7.64 -9.49 -11.07
N ALA A 123 -7.51 -8.70 -10.00
CA ALA A 123 -6.32 -8.75 -9.14
C ALA A 123 -6.21 -10.10 -8.40
N ILE A 124 -7.30 -10.63 -7.91
CA ILE A 124 -7.37 -11.96 -7.27
C ILE A 124 -6.97 -13.05 -8.28
N ASP A 125 -7.61 -13.05 -9.45
CA ASP A 125 -7.36 -14.05 -10.50
C ASP A 125 -5.93 -13.95 -11.08
N SER A 126 -5.34 -12.77 -11.02
CA SER A 126 -3.95 -12.52 -11.47
C SER A 126 -2.88 -12.85 -10.42
N GLY A 127 -3.26 -13.33 -9.23
CA GLY A 127 -2.34 -13.83 -8.21
C GLY A 127 -1.86 -12.79 -7.21
N ALA A 128 -2.67 -11.78 -6.89
CA ALA A 128 -2.52 -10.99 -5.67
C ALA A 128 -2.74 -11.87 -4.43
N ASP A 129 -2.15 -11.49 -3.31
CA ASP A 129 -2.35 -12.16 -2.01
C ASP A 129 -3.23 -11.31 -1.08
N ALA A 130 -3.38 -10.01 -1.38
CA ALA A 130 -4.33 -9.11 -0.76
C ALA A 130 -4.65 -7.93 -1.70
N ILE A 131 -5.82 -7.32 -1.50
CA ILE A 131 -6.28 -6.12 -2.21
C ILE A 131 -6.04 -4.90 -1.32
N ILE A 132 -5.63 -3.78 -1.93
CA ILE A 132 -5.58 -2.48 -1.26
C ILE A 132 -6.59 -1.54 -1.91
N VAL A 133 -7.51 -1.01 -1.10
CA VAL A 133 -8.46 0.03 -1.49
C VAL A 133 -8.03 1.35 -0.89
N THR A 134 -7.92 2.41 -1.72
CA THR A 134 -7.50 3.74 -1.30
C THR A 134 -8.61 4.77 -1.52
N GLY A 135 -8.52 5.92 -0.83
CA GLY A 135 -9.27 7.10 -1.23
C GLY A 135 -8.68 7.73 -2.48
N LYS A 136 -9.05 8.95 -2.77
CA LYS A 136 -8.58 9.67 -3.96
C LYS A 136 -7.17 10.25 -3.79
N TRP A 137 -6.82 10.63 -2.55
CA TRP A 137 -5.55 11.29 -2.22
C TRP A 137 -4.92 10.71 -0.95
N THR A 138 -3.67 11.07 -0.68
CA THR A 138 -3.03 10.73 0.61
C THR A 138 -3.77 11.41 1.77
N GLY A 139 -4.11 10.63 2.79
CA GLY A 139 -4.91 11.10 3.93
C GLY A 139 -6.42 11.12 3.67
N ASP A 140 -6.86 10.86 2.43
CA ASP A 140 -8.27 10.66 2.11
C ASP A 140 -8.65 9.19 2.28
N SER A 141 -9.78 8.97 2.95
CA SER A 141 -10.29 7.62 3.20
C SER A 141 -11.10 7.12 2.01
N PRO A 142 -11.06 5.82 1.66
CA PRO A 142 -11.98 5.26 0.69
C PRO A 142 -13.41 5.47 1.14
N LYS A 143 -14.32 5.63 0.19
CA LYS A 143 -15.75 5.72 0.46
C LYS A 143 -16.26 4.37 0.97
N ILE A 144 -17.23 4.42 1.87
CA ILE A 144 -17.84 3.19 2.41
C ILE A 144 -18.50 2.35 1.30
N ASP A 145 -19.08 3.00 0.31
CA ASP A 145 -19.70 2.28 -0.84
C ASP A 145 -18.66 1.59 -1.71
N ASP A 146 -17.48 2.21 -1.93
CA ASP A 146 -16.36 1.56 -2.63
C ASP A 146 -15.85 0.34 -1.85
N LEU A 147 -15.79 0.43 -0.51
CA LEU A 147 -15.40 -0.69 0.35
C LEU A 147 -16.42 -1.83 0.35
N LYS A 148 -17.72 -1.52 0.33
CA LYS A 148 -18.80 -2.51 0.18
C LYS A 148 -18.66 -3.23 -1.16
N GLU A 149 -18.53 -2.48 -2.26
CA GLU A 149 -18.35 -3.04 -3.59
C GLU A 149 -17.11 -3.95 -3.66
N ALA A 150 -15.98 -3.48 -3.11
CA ALA A 150 -14.75 -4.28 -3.05
C ALA A 150 -14.93 -5.55 -2.23
N ARG A 151 -15.58 -5.48 -1.05
CA ARG A 151 -15.84 -6.64 -0.18
C ARG A 151 -16.78 -7.65 -0.83
N GLU A 152 -17.84 -7.19 -1.49
CA GLU A 152 -18.75 -8.05 -2.25
C GLU A 152 -18.04 -8.79 -3.40
N ALA A 153 -17.12 -8.08 -4.10
CA ALA A 153 -16.34 -8.67 -5.17
C ALA A 153 -15.26 -9.65 -4.68
N ALA A 154 -14.65 -9.37 -3.52
CA ALA A 154 -13.55 -10.15 -2.95
C ALA A 154 -14.03 -11.35 -2.10
N GLY A 155 -15.28 -11.35 -1.62
CA GLY A 155 -15.76 -12.37 -0.68
C GLY A 155 -14.92 -12.38 0.61
N SER A 156 -14.25 -13.47 0.91
CA SER A 156 -13.35 -13.61 2.06
C SER A 156 -11.88 -13.28 1.78
N PHE A 157 -11.56 -12.82 0.57
CA PHE A 157 -10.18 -12.47 0.22
C PHE A 157 -9.71 -11.23 1.00
N PRO A 158 -8.42 -11.17 1.46
CA PRO A 158 -7.95 -10.08 2.30
C PRO A 158 -8.02 -8.71 1.62
N ILE A 159 -8.62 -7.73 2.31
CA ILE A 159 -8.69 -6.32 1.90
C ILE A 159 -7.98 -5.44 2.93
N PHE A 160 -7.11 -4.55 2.45
CA PHE A 160 -6.45 -3.53 3.25
C PHE A 160 -6.92 -2.13 2.84
N ILE A 161 -7.06 -1.25 3.84
CA ILE A 161 -7.24 0.19 3.60
C ILE A 161 -5.88 0.82 3.38
N GLY A 162 -5.67 1.48 2.23
CA GLY A 162 -4.36 2.04 1.85
C GLY A 162 -4.18 3.54 2.11
N SER A 163 -5.19 4.25 2.63
CA SER A 163 -5.11 5.68 2.93
C SER A 163 -6.21 6.15 3.89
N GLY A 164 -5.99 7.31 4.54
CA GLY A 164 -7.00 8.07 5.26
C GLY A 164 -7.57 7.45 6.53
N ALA A 165 -7.05 6.30 6.97
CA ALA A 165 -7.47 5.70 8.22
C ALA A 165 -6.94 6.52 9.41
N ASN A 166 -7.81 6.75 10.39
CA ASN A 166 -7.54 7.41 11.65
C ASN A 166 -8.43 6.84 12.76
N ILE A 167 -8.18 7.20 14.01
CA ILE A 167 -8.90 6.64 15.16
C ILE A 167 -10.42 6.82 15.04
N ASN A 168 -10.90 7.93 14.45
CA ASN A 168 -12.32 8.25 14.40
C ASN A 168 -13.10 7.42 13.35
N ASN A 169 -12.44 7.00 12.25
CA ASN A 169 -13.09 6.23 11.19
C ASN A 169 -12.72 4.73 11.19
N LEU A 170 -11.77 4.33 12.05
CA LEU A 170 -11.22 2.99 12.11
C LEU A 170 -12.30 1.90 12.20
N LYS A 171 -13.26 2.07 13.12
CA LYS A 171 -14.35 1.12 13.33
C LYS A 171 -15.21 0.92 12.07
N SER A 172 -15.53 1.98 11.36
CA SER A 172 -16.36 1.90 10.15
C SER A 172 -15.61 1.24 8.99
N LEU A 173 -14.31 1.48 8.88
CA LEU A 173 -13.46 0.88 7.84
C LEU A 173 -13.27 -0.62 8.06
N LEU A 174 -13.05 -1.05 9.30
CA LEU A 174 -12.84 -2.45 9.66
C LEU A 174 -14.08 -3.35 9.49
N ASN A 175 -15.26 -2.78 9.26
CA ASN A 175 -16.42 -3.58 8.84
C ASN A 175 -16.26 -4.21 7.45
N PHE A 176 -15.35 -3.68 6.64
CA PHE A 176 -15.17 -4.08 5.23
C PHE A 176 -13.72 -4.50 4.90
N ALA A 177 -12.78 -4.31 5.81
CA ALA A 177 -11.37 -4.57 5.59
C ALA A 177 -10.75 -5.39 6.72
N ASP A 178 -9.74 -6.17 6.38
CA ASP A 178 -9.04 -7.08 7.29
C ASP A 178 -7.77 -6.43 7.87
N GLY A 179 -7.34 -5.30 7.30
CA GLY A 179 -6.15 -4.59 7.74
C GLY A 179 -6.06 -3.16 7.23
N ILE A 180 -5.08 -2.43 7.73
CA ILE A 180 -4.92 -1.00 7.46
C ILE A 180 -3.44 -0.67 7.25
N ILE A 181 -3.15 0.15 6.24
CA ILE A 181 -1.88 0.82 6.05
C ILE A 181 -2.05 2.26 6.55
N VAL A 182 -1.45 2.58 7.68
CA VAL A 182 -1.52 3.90 8.30
C VAL A 182 -0.19 4.65 8.13
N GLY A 183 -0.29 5.93 7.83
CA GLY A 183 0.87 6.82 7.72
C GLY A 183 0.56 8.18 8.33
N THR A 184 -0.27 8.98 7.68
CA THR A 184 -0.57 10.37 8.08
C THR A 184 -1.08 10.50 9.52
N ALA A 185 -1.97 9.60 9.95
CA ALA A 185 -2.59 9.67 11.28
C ALA A 185 -1.63 9.43 12.45
N VAL A 186 -0.45 8.86 12.19
CA VAL A 186 0.57 8.57 13.22
C VAL A 186 1.78 9.49 13.11
N LYS A 187 1.74 10.52 12.26
CA LYS A 187 2.80 11.53 12.17
C LYS A 187 2.60 12.66 13.16
N GLU A 188 3.71 13.35 13.51
CA GLU A 188 3.68 14.57 14.30
C GLU A 188 2.88 15.68 13.58
N GLY A 189 2.36 16.63 14.35
CA GLY A 189 1.56 17.75 13.82
C GLY A 189 0.08 17.40 13.63
N GLU A 190 -0.69 18.36 13.18
CA GLU A 190 -2.10 18.18 12.84
C GLU A 190 -2.24 17.67 11.41
N SER A 191 -3.23 16.81 11.19
CA SER A 191 -3.63 16.38 9.85
C SER A 191 -4.02 17.62 9.04
N LEU A 192 -3.24 17.94 8.02
CA LEU A 192 -3.54 19.04 7.13
C LEU A 192 -4.91 18.83 6.46
N SER A 193 -5.65 19.92 6.29
CA SER A 193 -6.99 19.95 5.73
C SER A 193 -7.09 19.16 4.40
N LYS A 194 -8.27 18.64 4.12
CA LYS A 194 -8.65 17.79 2.98
C LYS A 194 -8.23 18.29 1.58
N GLU A 195 -7.70 19.49 1.47
CA GLU A 195 -7.41 20.17 0.20
C GLU A 195 -5.93 20.20 -0.19
N LYS A 196 -5.03 19.69 0.65
CA LYS A 196 -3.59 19.70 0.35
C LYS A 196 -2.99 18.31 0.41
N GLU A 197 -2.30 17.97 -0.66
CA GLU A 197 -1.47 16.79 -0.75
C GLU A 197 -0.44 16.80 0.38
N THR A 198 -0.58 15.89 1.33
CA THR A 198 0.21 15.87 2.58
C THR A 198 1.65 15.38 2.39
N ASN A 199 2.05 15.02 1.16
CA ASN A 199 3.36 14.48 0.86
C ASN A 199 4.40 15.50 0.44
N LEU A 200 4.08 16.80 0.44
CA LEU A 200 4.96 17.84 -0.11
C LEU A 200 6.17 18.19 0.77
N LYS A 201 6.17 17.79 2.06
CA LYS A 201 7.26 18.11 3.00
C LYS A 201 7.58 16.93 3.92
N PRO A 202 8.26 15.94 3.40
CA PRO A 202 8.50 14.66 4.09
C PRO A 202 9.35 14.76 5.35
N PHE A 203 10.31 15.67 5.36
CA PHE A 203 11.30 15.80 6.44
C PHE A 203 10.75 16.48 7.68
N GLU A 204 9.56 17.10 7.57
CA GLU A 204 8.96 17.87 8.66
C GLU A 204 8.05 17.02 9.55
N TYR A 205 7.81 15.74 9.19
CA TYR A 205 6.86 14.90 9.91
C TYR A 205 7.47 13.58 10.36
N SER A 206 8.02 13.60 11.57
CA SER A 206 8.41 12.37 12.27
C SER A 206 7.20 11.53 12.65
N ILE A 207 7.43 10.25 12.93
CA ILE A 207 6.41 9.40 13.54
C ILE A 207 6.25 9.76 15.01
N ASP A 208 5.01 10.05 15.41
CA ASP A 208 4.63 10.29 16.80
C ASP A 208 4.40 8.95 17.49
N SER A 209 5.22 8.67 18.49
CA SER A 209 5.17 7.40 19.22
C SER A 209 3.87 7.23 20.03
N GLN A 210 3.32 8.33 20.57
CA GLN A 210 2.06 8.26 21.33
C GLN A 210 0.87 8.03 20.39
N LYS A 211 0.78 8.76 19.29
CA LYS A 211 -0.25 8.53 18.26
C LYS A 211 -0.20 7.12 17.69
N THR A 212 1.02 6.59 17.47
CA THR A 212 1.20 5.21 16.99
C THR A 212 0.67 4.20 18.02
N LYS A 213 0.99 4.39 19.29
CA LYS A 213 0.52 3.54 20.38
C LYS A 213 -1.01 3.60 20.51
N ASP A 214 -1.58 4.79 20.51
CA ASP A 214 -3.03 4.99 20.64
C ASP A 214 -3.77 4.35 19.47
N PHE A 215 -3.24 4.49 18.25
CA PHE A 215 -3.79 3.86 17.06
C PHE A 215 -3.74 2.32 17.18
N SER A 216 -2.58 1.76 17.56
CA SER A 216 -2.42 0.31 17.73
C SER A 216 -3.37 -0.26 18.77
N VAL A 217 -3.45 0.36 19.96
CA VAL A 217 -4.37 -0.06 21.01
C VAL A 217 -5.82 -0.01 20.54
N THR A 218 -6.21 1.05 19.85
CA THR A 218 -7.59 1.18 19.33
C THR A 218 -7.89 0.11 18.29
N PHE A 219 -6.93 -0.17 17.40
CA PHE A 219 -7.06 -1.23 16.39
C PHE A 219 -7.23 -2.60 17.07
N ASP A 220 -6.36 -2.93 18.02
CA ASP A 220 -6.39 -4.21 18.72
C ASP A 220 -7.71 -4.45 19.46
N LEU A 221 -8.26 -3.40 20.13
CA LEU A 221 -9.55 -3.47 20.80
C LEU A 221 -10.73 -3.69 19.84
N LEU A 222 -10.63 -3.20 18.61
CA LEU A 222 -11.67 -3.38 17.58
C LEU A 222 -11.61 -4.74 16.92
N VAL A 223 -10.42 -5.30 16.73
CA VAL A 223 -10.21 -6.59 16.06
C VAL A 223 -10.29 -7.76 17.05
N HIS A 224 -9.85 -7.53 18.30
CA HIS A 224 -9.89 -8.51 19.40
C HIS A 224 -10.64 -7.93 20.60
N PRO A 225 -11.97 -7.78 20.51
CA PRO A 225 -12.73 -7.22 21.64
C PRO A 225 -12.52 -8.10 22.88
N ILE A 226 -12.15 -7.45 23.98
CA ILE A 226 -12.09 -8.11 25.29
C ILE A 226 -13.51 -8.54 25.63
N ALA A 227 -13.73 -9.85 25.79
CA ALA A 227 -15.02 -10.44 26.14
C ALA A 227 -15.45 -10.05 27.55
#